data_4c779bcd012b646c77b994396ae3ecf6
#
_entry.id   4c779bcd012b646c77b994396ae3ecf6
#
_cell.length_a   1.000
_cell.length_b   1.000
_cell.length_c   1.000
_cell.angle_alpha   90.00
_cell.angle_beta   90.00
_cell.angle_gamma   90.00
#
_symmetry.space_group_name_H-M   'P 1'
#
loop_
_entity.id
_entity.type
_entity.pdbx_description
1 polymer ?
#
loop_
_entity_poly.entity_id
_entity_poly.type
_entity_poly.pdbx_seq_one_letter_code
_entity_poly.pdbx_strand_id
1 'polypeptide(L)'
;MKKRILISLFTILILLAIAAPAPAHEHRPIGPYEITFGWRVEPALVGQFNGPEILIVEMPQEGEHDEEAEEGEHHEGTPVIGAEETLQLEVSFGDASRILALRPVFNEPGRYTADLIPTRPGDYTFHLTGTIGDTEIDETFTSADGMFSTIEPANDVFFPDEKMVSISDLQAQIDELRAMIEALITIE
;
A
#
# COMPACT_ATOMS: atom_id res chain seq x y z
N MET A 1 -46.16 16.70 1.11
CA MET A 1 -45.18 16.26 0.06
C MET A 1 -43.88 17.03 0.13
N LYS A 2 -43.85 18.36 0.15
CA LYS A 2 -42.60 19.18 0.17
C LYS A 2 -41.62 18.87 1.33
N LYS A 3 -42.08 18.62 2.55
CA LYS A 3 -41.21 18.27 3.70
C LYS A 3 -40.52 16.91 3.54
N ARG A 4 -41.19 15.92 2.95
CA ARG A 4 -40.59 14.59 2.70
C ARG A 4 -39.52 14.63 1.59
N ILE A 5 -39.74 15.45 0.57
CA ILE A 5 -38.76 15.69 -0.52
C ILE A 5 -37.52 16.40 0.03
N LEU A 6 -37.71 17.39 0.93
CA LEU A 6 -36.61 18.14 1.54
C LEU A 6 -35.72 17.24 2.44
N ILE A 7 -36.36 16.35 3.23
CA ILE A 7 -35.67 15.38 4.08
C ILE A 7 -34.87 14.38 3.21
N SER A 8 -35.49 13.87 2.15
CA SER A 8 -34.83 12.94 1.21
C SER A 8 -33.63 13.59 0.50
N LEU A 9 -33.78 14.86 0.09
CA LEU A 9 -32.68 15.61 -0.54
C LEU A 9 -31.52 15.87 0.42
N PHE A 10 -31.84 16.19 1.68
CA PHE A 10 -30.84 16.40 2.74
C PHE A 10 -30.10 15.11 3.12
N THR A 11 -30.81 13.96 3.13
CA THR A 11 -30.19 12.65 3.37
C THR A 11 -29.25 12.26 2.24
N ILE A 12 -29.62 12.51 0.98
CA ILE A 12 -28.77 12.26 -0.19
C ILE A 12 -27.54 13.17 -0.16
N LEU A 13 -27.68 14.43 0.23
CA LEU A 13 -26.56 15.38 0.33
C LEU A 13 -25.57 14.98 1.44
N ILE A 14 -26.06 14.44 2.57
CA ILE A 14 -25.20 13.91 3.64
C ILE A 14 -24.46 12.65 3.18
N LEU A 15 -25.11 11.75 2.44
CA LEU A 15 -24.46 10.56 1.89
C LEU A 15 -23.36 10.88 0.85
N LEU A 16 -23.55 11.94 0.05
CA LEU A 16 -22.50 12.39 -0.90
C LEU A 16 -21.30 13.06 -0.19
N ALA A 17 -21.51 13.63 1.01
CA ALA A 17 -20.43 14.29 1.74
C ALA A 17 -19.47 13.33 2.48
N ILE A 18 -19.78 12.03 2.50
CA ILE A 18 -18.97 11.01 3.22
C ILE A 18 -17.95 10.31 2.31
N ALA A 19 -18.02 10.50 1.01
CA ALA A 19 -17.01 9.99 0.07
C ALA A 19 -15.78 10.93 0.06
N ALA A 20 -15.03 10.96 1.17
CA ALA A 20 -13.68 11.51 1.14
C ALA A 20 -12.81 10.56 0.28
N PRO A 21 -12.02 11.07 -0.68
CA PRO A 21 -11.03 10.24 -1.34
C PRO A 21 -10.12 9.65 -0.26
N ALA A 22 -9.96 8.34 -0.24
CA ALA A 22 -8.95 7.71 0.60
C ALA A 22 -7.58 8.17 0.07
N PRO A 23 -6.68 8.70 0.92
CA PRO A 23 -5.34 9.02 0.49
C PRO A 23 -4.66 7.74 -0.02
N ALA A 24 -4.05 7.81 -1.20
CA ALA A 24 -3.30 6.70 -1.79
C ALA A 24 -1.88 6.59 -1.20
N HIS A 25 -1.43 7.63 -0.49
CA HIS A 25 -0.09 7.72 0.09
C HIS A 25 -0.15 8.38 1.47
N GLU A 26 0.69 7.88 2.37
CA GLU A 26 0.92 8.46 3.68
C GLU A 26 2.08 9.46 3.63
N HIS A 27 1.88 10.65 4.20
CA HIS A 27 2.90 11.71 4.32
C HIS A 27 3.36 11.82 5.77
N ARG A 28 4.66 11.75 6.00
CA ARG A 28 5.23 11.79 7.34
C ARG A 28 6.45 12.70 7.42
N PRO A 29 6.37 13.81 8.18
CA PRO A 29 7.51 14.68 8.43
C PRO A 29 8.44 14.06 9.48
N ILE A 30 9.76 14.01 9.18
CA ILE A 30 10.79 13.46 10.07
C ILE A 30 12.01 14.37 10.04
N GLY A 31 12.14 15.21 11.07
CA GLY A 31 13.17 16.25 11.10
C GLY A 31 13.02 17.23 9.93
N PRO A 32 14.06 17.44 9.10
CA PRO A 32 13.97 18.30 7.92
C PRO A 32 13.37 17.59 6.69
N TYR A 33 13.04 16.30 6.80
CA TYR A 33 12.55 15.50 5.67
C TYR A 33 11.05 15.26 5.74
N GLU A 34 10.43 15.11 4.56
CA GLU A 34 9.12 14.51 4.39
C GLU A 34 9.26 13.19 3.64
N ILE A 35 8.67 12.13 4.18
CA ILE A 35 8.58 10.81 3.56
C ILE A 35 7.13 10.57 3.14
N THR A 36 6.91 10.37 1.84
CA THR A 36 5.65 9.92 1.28
C THR A 36 5.73 8.43 1.01
N PHE A 37 4.79 7.63 1.51
CA PHE A 37 4.78 6.18 1.41
C PHE A 37 3.47 5.65 0.87
N GLY A 38 3.51 4.69 -0.06
CA GLY A 38 2.34 3.99 -0.56
C GLY A 38 2.71 2.79 -1.44
N TRP A 39 1.74 2.23 -2.13
CA TRP A 39 2.00 1.22 -3.16
C TRP A 39 2.35 1.88 -4.49
N ARG A 40 3.27 1.29 -5.23
CA ARG A 40 3.64 1.72 -6.60
C ARG A 40 2.47 1.60 -7.58
N VAL A 41 1.62 0.59 -7.39
CA VAL A 41 0.42 0.35 -8.20
C VAL A 41 -0.78 0.19 -7.28
N GLU A 42 -1.79 1.02 -7.46
CA GLU A 42 -3.06 0.95 -6.76
C GLU A 42 -4.26 0.82 -7.72
N PRO A 43 -5.27 0.01 -7.35
CA PRO A 43 -5.34 -0.82 -6.15
C PRO A 43 -4.29 -1.94 -6.16
N ALA A 44 -3.75 -2.25 -4.98
CA ALA A 44 -2.76 -3.31 -4.83
C ALA A 44 -3.45 -4.69 -4.75
N LEU A 45 -3.06 -5.61 -5.63
CA LEU A 45 -3.76 -6.89 -5.80
C LEU A 45 -2.88 -8.09 -5.50
N VAL A 46 -3.50 -9.15 -4.97
CA VAL A 46 -2.84 -10.46 -4.77
C VAL A 46 -2.29 -10.99 -6.09
N GLY A 47 -1.04 -11.49 -6.07
CA GLY A 47 -0.40 -12.10 -7.24
C GLY A 47 0.13 -11.12 -8.28
N GLN A 48 -0.08 -9.83 -8.10
CA GLN A 48 0.42 -8.79 -8.99
C GLN A 48 1.82 -8.34 -8.57
N PHE A 49 2.71 -8.17 -9.55
CA PHE A 49 4.01 -7.55 -9.30
C PHE A 49 3.81 -6.08 -8.88
N ASN A 50 4.28 -5.75 -7.69
CA ASN A 50 4.11 -4.45 -7.07
C ASN A 50 5.32 -4.17 -6.15
N GLY A 51 5.16 -3.28 -5.21
CA GLY A 51 6.10 -2.92 -4.17
C GLY A 51 5.76 -1.57 -3.56
N PRO A 52 6.45 -1.18 -2.50
CA PRO A 52 6.31 0.16 -1.95
C PRO A 52 6.85 1.19 -2.93
N GLU A 53 6.24 2.36 -2.93
CA GLU A 53 6.76 3.60 -3.49
C GLU A 53 7.05 4.55 -2.34
N ILE A 54 8.26 5.08 -2.29
CA ILE A 54 8.74 5.96 -1.24
C ILE A 54 9.31 7.20 -1.91
N LEU A 55 8.77 8.37 -1.60
CA LEU A 55 9.38 9.64 -1.99
C LEU A 55 9.96 10.31 -0.75
N ILE A 56 11.20 10.77 -0.83
CA ILE A 56 11.91 11.45 0.25
C ILE A 56 12.38 12.82 -0.24
N VAL A 57 11.90 13.84 0.40
CA VAL A 57 12.29 15.23 0.12
C VAL A 57 12.78 15.92 1.38
N GLU A 58 13.77 16.82 1.25
CA GLU A 58 14.18 17.74 2.29
C GLU A 58 13.36 19.01 2.15
N MET A 59 12.61 19.34 3.21
CA MET A 59 11.71 20.48 3.22
C MET A 59 12.49 21.80 3.32
N PRO A 60 12.05 22.87 2.64
CA PRO A 60 12.65 24.19 2.78
C PRO A 60 12.62 24.64 4.25
N GLN A 61 13.71 25.23 4.73
CA GLN A 61 13.70 25.84 6.05
C GLN A 61 12.86 27.12 6.03
N GLU A 62 12.09 27.39 7.10
CA GLU A 62 11.24 28.59 7.20
C GLU A 62 12.05 29.86 6.87
N GLY A 63 11.75 30.47 5.72
CA GLY A 63 12.38 31.69 5.27
C GLY A 63 12.73 31.77 3.77
N GLU A 64 12.69 30.65 3.04
CA GLU A 64 12.94 30.61 1.59
C GLU A 64 11.62 30.32 0.83
N HIS A 65 10.71 31.31 0.81
CA HIS A 65 9.55 31.27 -0.06
C HIS A 65 9.90 31.88 -1.41
N ASP A 66 10.17 31.08 -2.41
CA ASP A 66 10.06 31.50 -3.81
C ASP A 66 8.57 31.50 -4.21
N GLU A 67 8.03 32.73 -4.45
CA GLU A 67 6.61 32.97 -4.75
C GLU A 67 6.20 32.57 -6.19
N GLU A 68 6.65 31.47 -6.75
CA GLU A 68 6.20 30.97 -8.06
C GLU A 68 6.02 29.44 -8.07
N ALA A 69 5.02 28.90 -7.37
CA ALA A 69 4.58 27.52 -7.55
C ALA A 69 3.31 27.49 -8.41
N GLU A 70 3.41 27.04 -9.65
CA GLU A 70 2.27 26.68 -10.48
C GLU A 70 1.56 25.44 -9.88
N GLU A 71 0.21 25.41 -9.96
CA GLU A 71 -0.65 24.34 -9.45
C GLU A 71 -0.38 23.02 -10.19
N GLY A 72 0.50 22.20 -9.65
CA GLY A 72 0.73 20.80 -9.94
C GLY A 72 1.12 20.11 -8.64
N GLU A 73 0.96 18.79 -8.53
CA GLU A 73 1.42 18.00 -7.38
C GLU A 73 2.96 18.10 -7.22
N HIS A 74 3.45 19.28 -6.94
CA HIS A 74 4.85 19.52 -6.63
C HIS A 74 5.02 19.33 -5.13
N HIS A 75 5.64 18.24 -4.73
CA HIS A 75 6.19 18.11 -3.39
C HIS A 75 7.20 19.24 -3.24
N GLU A 76 6.85 20.25 -2.42
CA GLU A 76 7.76 21.33 -2.08
C GLU A 76 8.93 20.72 -1.30
N GLY A 77 10.11 20.67 -1.92
CA GLY A 77 11.31 20.16 -1.25
C GLY A 77 12.39 19.69 -2.22
N THR A 78 13.60 19.58 -1.72
CA THR A 78 14.74 19.05 -2.47
C THR A 78 14.76 17.52 -2.40
N PRO A 79 14.74 16.78 -3.54
CA PRO A 79 14.81 15.33 -3.53
C PRO A 79 16.09 14.81 -2.83
N VAL A 80 15.94 13.87 -1.91
CA VAL A 80 17.04 13.18 -1.25
C VAL A 80 17.55 12.06 -2.15
N ILE A 81 18.85 12.05 -2.46
CA ILE A 81 19.49 11.07 -3.33
C ILE A 81 20.40 10.16 -2.51
N GLY A 82 20.44 8.85 -2.84
CA GLY A 82 21.35 7.88 -2.20
C GLY A 82 20.81 7.30 -0.88
N ALA A 83 19.55 7.54 -0.55
CA ALA A 83 18.96 7.04 0.69
C ALA A 83 18.91 5.49 0.73
N GLU A 84 18.94 4.81 -0.40
CA GLU A 84 18.99 3.35 -0.49
C GLU A 84 20.29 2.74 0.07
N GLU A 85 21.34 3.56 0.21
CA GLU A 85 22.62 3.10 0.77
C GLU A 85 22.61 3.06 2.30
N THR A 86 21.71 3.83 2.93
CA THR A 86 21.66 4.03 4.39
C THR A 86 20.35 3.57 5.02
N LEU A 87 19.29 3.38 4.21
CA LEU A 87 17.99 2.92 4.66
C LEU A 87 17.78 1.44 4.38
N GLN A 88 17.10 0.77 5.30
CA GLN A 88 16.64 -0.60 5.18
C GLN A 88 15.12 -0.62 5.28
N LEU A 89 14.48 -1.41 4.42
CA LEU A 89 13.05 -1.62 4.41
C LEU A 89 12.71 -3.07 4.73
N GLU A 90 11.96 -3.31 5.79
CA GLU A 90 11.38 -4.61 6.10
C GLU A 90 9.87 -4.60 5.80
N VAL A 91 9.36 -5.66 5.15
CA VAL A 91 7.92 -5.88 5.00
C VAL A 91 7.49 -7.02 5.91
N SER A 92 6.31 -6.89 6.54
CA SER A 92 5.71 -7.94 7.35
C SER A 92 4.23 -8.16 7.02
N PHE A 93 3.78 -9.41 7.22
CA PHE A 93 2.39 -9.84 7.13
C PHE A 93 2.16 -10.97 8.15
N GLY A 94 1.37 -10.72 9.19
CA GLY A 94 1.27 -11.62 10.35
C GLY A 94 2.64 -11.88 10.97
N ASP A 95 3.01 -13.15 11.14
CA ASP A 95 4.29 -13.55 11.72
C ASP A 95 5.44 -13.63 10.69
N ALA A 96 5.16 -13.38 9.41
CA ALA A 96 6.18 -13.42 8.37
C ALA A 96 6.76 -12.02 8.13
N SER A 97 8.09 -11.94 8.03
CA SER A 97 8.77 -10.71 7.62
C SER A 97 9.92 -10.97 6.64
N ARG A 98 10.30 -9.94 5.90
CA ARG A 98 11.42 -9.99 4.96
C ARG A 98 11.98 -8.60 4.69
N ILE A 99 13.31 -8.50 4.64
CA ILE A 99 14.00 -7.31 4.15
C ILE A 99 13.84 -7.23 2.62
N LEU A 100 13.46 -6.07 2.14
CA LEU A 100 13.35 -5.74 0.72
C LEU A 100 14.59 -4.94 0.28
N ALA A 101 15.09 -5.23 -0.92
CA ALA A 101 16.16 -4.45 -1.53
C ALA A 101 15.60 -3.11 -2.05
N LEU A 102 15.82 -2.05 -1.30
CA LEU A 102 15.45 -0.69 -1.68
C LEU A 102 16.35 -0.24 -2.86
N ARG A 103 15.77 0.42 -3.85
CA ARG A 103 16.47 0.94 -5.02
C ARG A 103 15.85 2.24 -5.52
N PRO A 104 16.64 3.16 -6.11
CA PRO A 104 16.11 4.38 -6.70
C PRO A 104 15.26 4.06 -7.95
N VAL A 105 14.27 4.91 -8.22
CA VAL A 105 13.49 4.88 -9.46
C VAL A 105 14.22 5.67 -10.53
N PHE A 106 14.35 5.09 -11.71
CA PHE A 106 15.10 5.70 -12.83
C PHE A 106 14.44 7.00 -13.29
N ASN A 107 15.22 8.09 -13.39
CA ASN A 107 14.78 9.45 -13.74
C ASN A 107 13.75 10.09 -12.77
N GLU A 108 13.61 9.58 -11.56
CA GLU A 108 12.73 10.14 -10.54
C GLU A 108 13.54 10.41 -9.25
N PRO A 109 14.23 11.54 -9.16
CA PRO A 109 15.06 11.88 -8.00
C PRO A 109 14.26 11.87 -6.71
N GLY A 110 14.83 11.30 -5.63
CA GLY A 110 14.18 11.18 -4.32
C GLY A 110 13.15 10.07 -4.22
N ARG A 111 12.82 9.39 -5.33
CA ARG A 111 11.86 8.28 -5.35
C ARG A 111 12.56 6.94 -5.29
N TYR A 112 12.08 6.08 -4.39
CA TYR A 112 12.61 4.74 -4.12
C TYR A 112 11.51 3.71 -4.20
N THR A 113 11.89 2.47 -4.50
CA THR A 113 10.97 1.33 -4.55
C THR A 113 11.69 0.05 -4.19
N ALA A 114 10.91 -1.01 -3.94
CA ALA A 114 11.39 -2.38 -3.84
C ALA A 114 10.39 -3.32 -4.53
N ASP A 115 10.83 -4.53 -4.89
CA ASP A 115 9.99 -5.46 -5.63
C ASP A 115 9.34 -6.49 -4.70
N LEU A 116 8.03 -6.66 -4.85
CA LEU A 116 7.21 -7.56 -4.07
C LEU A 116 6.06 -8.12 -4.92
N ILE A 117 5.71 -9.39 -4.71
CA ILE A 117 4.45 -9.97 -5.17
C ILE A 117 3.67 -10.38 -3.91
N PRO A 118 2.64 -9.64 -3.50
CA PRO A 118 1.80 -10.02 -2.39
C PRO A 118 1.07 -11.32 -2.71
N THR A 119 1.13 -12.31 -1.82
CA THR A 119 0.51 -13.63 -2.04
C THR A 119 -0.74 -13.85 -1.20
N ARG A 120 -1.08 -12.91 -0.33
CA ARG A 120 -2.27 -12.94 0.54
C ARG A 120 -2.96 -11.59 0.55
N PRO A 121 -4.29 -11.55 0.59
CA PRO A 121 -5.03 -10.31 0.81
C PRO A 121 -4.93 -9.90 2.28
N GLY A 122 -5.07 -8.61 2.53
CA GLY A 122 -5.04 -8.02 3.87
C GLY A 122 -3.96 -6.96 4.04
N ASP A 123 -3.70 -6.61 5.29
CA ASP A 123 -2.82 -5.51 5.64
C ASP A 123 -1.36 -5.93 5.67
N TYR A 124 -0.54 -5.10 5.06
CA TYR A 124 0.91 -5.22 5.06
C TYR A 124 1.51 -4.05 5.86
N THR A 125 2.56 -4.35 6.61
CA THR A 125 3.30 -3.36 7.38
C THR A 125 4.72 -3.28 6.86
N PHE A 126 5.22 -2.06 6.70
CA PHE A 126 6.58 -1.76 6.28
C PHE A 126 7.29 -1.00 7.38
N HIS A 127 8.51 -1.43 7.71
CA HIS A 127 9.37 -0.78 8.68
C HIS A 127 10.60 -0.24 7.96
N LEU A 128 10.72 1.07 7.91
CA LEU A 128 11.83 1.81 7.31
C LEU A 128 12.77 2.27 8.39
N THR A 129 14.02 1.80 8.35
CA THR A 129 15.02 2.10 9.38
C THR A 129 16.35 2.53 8.76
N GLY A 130 17.12 3.33 9.49
CA GLY A 130 18.46 3.79 9.09
C GLY A 130 18.69 5.27 9.34
N THR A 131 19.41 5.95 8.46
CA THR A 131 19.72 7.38 8.61
C THR A 131 19.66 8.10 7.27
N ILE A 132 19.25 9.38 7.30
CA ILE A 132 19.41 10.31 6.18
C ILE A 132 20.21 11.51 6.73
N GLY A 133 21.45 11.68 6.25
CA GLY A 133 22.38 12.61 6.89
C GLY A 133 22.57 12.29 8.36
N ASP A 134 22.30 13.25 9.25
CA ASP A 134 22.37 13.08 10.70
C ASP A 134 21.02 12.70 11.34
N THR A 135 19.95 12.51 10.54
CA THR A 135 18.60 12.21 11.02
C THR A 135 18.41 10.69 11.06
N GLU A 136 18.06 10.16 12.22
CA GLU A 136 17.64 8.76 12.39
C GLU A 136 16.23 8.57 11.85
N ILE A 137 16.03 7.50 11.10
CA ILE A 137 14.74 7.06 10.54
C ILE A 137 14.38 5.73 11.19
N ASP A 138 13.23 5.69 11.84
CA ASP A 138 12.64 4.49 12.47
C ASP A 138 11.12 4.59 12.37
N GLU A 139 10.59 4.30 11.16
CA GLU A 139 9.21 4.56 10.82
C GLU A 139 8.47 3.31 10.36
N THR A 140 7.26 3.16 10.85
CA THR A 140 6.37 2.06 10.49
C THR A 140 5.17 2.60 9.70
N PHE A 141 4.98 2.07 8.50
CA PHE A 141 3.85 2.35 7.62
C PHE A 141 2.99 1.09 7.49
N THR A 142 1.69 1.20 7.72
CA THR A 142 0.77 0.06 7.63
C THR A 142 -0.51 0.41 6.88
N SER A 143 -0.92 -0.48 5.97
CA SER A 143 -2.20 -0.32 5.27
C SER A 143 -3.41 -0.43 6.20
N ALA A 144 -3.24 -1.01 7.41
CA ALA A 144 -4.29 -1.07 8.43
C ALA A 144 -4.75 0.31 8.92
N ASP A 145 -3.91 1.33 8.82
CA ASP A 145 -4.24 2.71 9.20
C ASP A 145 -5.07 3.44 8.12
N GLY A 146 -5.24 2.83 6.94
CA GLY A 146 -6.06 3.35 5.85
C GLY A 146 -5.44 4.53 5.10
N MET A 147 -4.15 4.78 5.28
CA MET A 147 -3.42 5.86 4.60
C MET A 147 -2.93 5.45 3.20
N PHE A 148 -2.85 4.14 2.93
CA PHE A 148 -2.70 3.55 1.61
C PHE A 148 -3.48 2.24 1.55
N SER A 149 -3.69 1.67 0.35
CA SER A 149 -4.62 0.55 0.20
C SER A 149 -4.10 -0.75 0.84
N THR A 150 -5.03 -1.55 1.39
CA THR A 150 -4.78 -2.96 1.71
C THR A 150 -4.62 -3.78 0.42
N ILE A 151 -4.00 -4.96 0.51
CA ILE A 151 -3.95 -5.87 -0.63
C ILE A 151 -5.32 -6.53 -0.83
N GLU A 152 -5.89 -6.35 -2.02
CA GLU A 152 -7.21 -6.89 -2.37
C GLU A 152 -7.11 -8.21 -3.16
N PRO A 153 -8.13 -9.09 -3.09
CA PRO A 153 -8.24 -10.23 -3.99
C PRO A 153 -8.37 -9.77 -5.45
N ALA A 154 -7.62 -10.39 -6.35
CA ALA A 154 -7.63 -10.03 -7.78
C ALA A 154 -8.80 -10.64 -8.57
N ASN A 155 -9.71 -11.39 -7.94
CA ASN A 155 -10.75 -12.18 -8.62
C ASN A 155 -11.67 -11.34 -9.50
N ASP A 156 -11.97 -10.11 -9.09
CA ASP A 156 -12.94 -9.24 -9.78
C ASP A 156 -12.36 -8.55 -11.02
N VAL A 157 -11.03 -8.62 -11.21
CA VAL A 157 -10.33 -8.01 -12.36
C VAL A 157 -9.79 -9.03 -13.36
N PHE A 158 -9.97 -10.33 -13.11
CA PHE A 158 -9.57 -11.36 -14.06
C PHE A 158 -10.48 -11.38 -15.29
N PHE A 159 -9.87 -11.40 -16.47
CA PHE A 159 -10.59 -11.57 -17.74
C PHE A 159 -9.75 -12.45 -18.71
N PRO A 160 -10.34 -13.48 -19.34
CA PRO A 160 -11.64 -14.09 -19.00
C PRO A 160 -11.65 -14.64 -17.57
N ASP A 161 -12.85 -14.85 -17.00
CA ASP A 161 -13.04 -15.31 -15.60
C ASP A 161 -12.28 -16.61 -15.30
N GLU A 162 -11.01 -16.51 -15.01
CA GLU A 162 -10.19 -17.60 -14.52
C GLU A 162 -10.12 -17.47 -12.99
N LYS A 163 -10.90 -18.32 -12.31
CA LYS A 163 -10.74 -18.46 -10.85
C LYS A 163 -9.33 -18.97 -10.58
N MET A 164 -8.49 -18.15 -9.98
CA MET A 164 -7.25 -18.65 -9.40
C MET A 164 -7.63 -19.68 -8.32
N VAL A 165 -7.32 -20.94 -8.59
CA VAL A 165 -7.49 -22.01 -7.60
C VAL A 165 -6.46 -21.76 -6.51
N SER A 166 -6.92 -21.40 -5.33
CA SER A 166 -6.01 -21.18 -4.20
C SER A 166 -5.45 -22.52 -3.70
N ILE A 167 -4.27 -22.47 -3.05
CA ILE A 167 -3.70 -23.66 -2.40
C ILE A 167 -4.68 -24.20 -1.36
N SER A 168 -5.43 -23.35 -0.66
CA SER A 168 -6.47 -23.76 0.29
C SER A 168 -7.64 -24.50 -0.37
N ASP A 169 -8.05 -24.08 -1.59
CA ASP A 169 -9.11 -24.78 -2.33
C ASP A 169 -8.65 -26.17 -2.80
N LEU A 170 -7.41 -26.28 -3.26
CA LEU A 170 -6.80 -27.55 -3.63
C LEU A 170 -6.67 -28.47 -2.41
N GLN A 171 -6.26 -27.92 -1.27
CA GLN A 171 -6.15 -28.67 -0.02
C GLN A 171 -7.51 -29.21 0.43
N ALA A 172 -8.56 -28.39 0.39
CA ALA A 172 -9.92 -28.81 0.71
C ALA A 172 -10.41 -29.93 -0.21
N GLN A 173 -10.14 -29.84 -1.51
CA GLN A 173 -10.46 -30.90 -2.48
C GLN A 173 -9.69 -32.20 -2.18
N ILE A 174 -8.41 -32.12 -1.82
CA ILE A 174 -7.61 -33.27 -1.43
C ILE A 174 -8.17 -33.92 -0.18
N ASP A 175 -8.55 -33.16 0.83
CA ASP A 175 -9.10 -33.68 2.08
C ASP A 175 -10.49 -34.35 1.86
N GLU A 176 -11.33 -33.79 0.99
CA GLU A 176 -12.59 -34.37 0.56
C GLU A 176 -12.37 -35.73 -0.16
N LEU A 177 -11.43 -35.78 -1.11
CA LEU A 177 -11.08 -37.00 -1.82
C LEU A 177 -10.56 -38.08 -0.87
N ARG A 178 -9.74 -37.72 0.11
CA ARG A 178 -9.25 -38.66 1.14
C ARG A 178 -10.39 -39.23 1.96
N ALA A 179 -11.33 -38.39 2.41
CA ALA A 179 -12.50 -38.85 3.17
C ALA A 179 -13.37 -39.81 2.36
N MET A 180 -13.55 -39.55 1.05
CA MET A 180 -14.26 -40.48 0.15
C MET A 180 -13.55 -41.82 0.00
N ILE A 181 -12.23 -41.84 -0.13
CA ILE A 181 -11.43 -43.06 -0.22
C ILE A 181 -11.54 -43.87 1.08
N GLU A 182 -11.40 -43.23 2.25
CA GLU A 182 -11.56 -43.91 3.56
C GLU A 182 -12.95 -44.52 3.73
N ALA A 183 -14.00 -43.79 3.30
CA ALA A 183 -15.36 -44.32 3.34
C ALA A 183 -15.54 -45.58 2.46
N LEU A 184 -14.91 -45.63 1.28
CA LEU A 184 -14.97 -46.77 0.38
C LEU A 184 -14.24 -48.00 0.95
N ILE A 185 -13.08 -47.80 1.61
CA ILE A 185 -12.30 -48.87 2.22
C ILE A 185 -13.03 -49.48 3.44
N THR A 186 -13.86 -48.70 4.14
CA THR A 186 -14.56 -49.12 5.34
C THR A 186 -15.83 -49.94 5.02
N ILE A 187 -16.28 -50.02 3.76
CA ILE A 187 -17.47 -50.73 3.30
C ILE A 187 -17.16 -52.19 2.93
N GLU A 188 -15.89 -52.61 2.79
CA GLU A 188 -15.46 -54.01 2.63
C GLU A 188 -15.24 -54.72 4.00
#